data_57687539ce986e9c7ce91fe4d7a79a4e
#
_entry.id   57687539ce986e9c7ce91fe4d7a79a4e
#
_cell.length_a   1.000
_cell.length_b   1.000
_cell.length_c   1.000
_cell.angle_alpha   90.00
_cell.angle_beta   90.00
_cell.angle_gamma   90.00
#
_symmetry.space_group_name_H-M   'P 1'
#
loop_
_entity.id
_entity.type
_entity.pdbx_description
1 polymer ?
#
loop_
_entity_poly.entity_id
_entity_poly.type
_entity_poly.pdbx_seq_one_letter_code
_entity_poly.pdbx_strand_id
1 'polypeptide(L)'
;MTNEFHHITVLLHETVDQLAVKPDGIYIDATLGGAGHSEYLLSQLGDEGHLYAFDQDQTAIDNAKKRLAPYVERGMVTFIKDNFRHLKSRLQEAGVEEIDGICYDLGVSSPQLDQRERGFSYKQDAPLDMRMNREAALTAFEVVNHYSYQDLVQIFFKYGEDKFSKQIARKIEQARSIKPIETTTELAEIIKSAKPAKELKKKGHPAKQIFQAIRIEVNDELGAADESIQQAIDLLAVDGRIAVITFHSLEDRLTKQLFKEASTVDVPKGMPFIPDELQPKLELVSRKPILPSKEELESNNRAHSAKLRVARKIHK
;
A
#
# COMPACT_ATOMS: atom_id res chain seq x y z
N MET A 1 -24.94 2.67 22.58
CA MET A 1 -23.55 2.20 22.80
C MET A 1 -22.90 2.20 21.44
N THR A 2 -22.15 3.25 21.13
CA THR A 2 -21.38 3.35 19.89
C THR A 2 -20.23 2.37 20.04
N ASN A 3 -20.22 1.30 19.24
CA ASN A 3 -19.04 0.46 19.04
C ASN A 3 -17.98 1.36 18.41
N GLU A 4 -17.13 1.96 19.22
CA GLU A 4 -15.86 2.50 18.74
C GLU A 4 -15.03 1.32 18.27
N PHE A 5 -14.99 1.14 16.97
CA PHE A 5 -14.12 0.17 16.32
C PHE A 5 -12.69 0.65 16.52
N HIS A 6 -12.01 0.12 17.55
CA HIS A 6 -10.57 0.35 17.72
C HIS A 6 -9.84 -0.28 16.52
N HIS A 7 -9.51 0.57 15.57
CA HIS A 7 -8.63 0.18 14.47
C HIS A 7 -7.24 -0.06 15.04
N ILE A 8 -6.83 -1.33 15.12
CA ILE A 8 -5.46 -1.71 15.50
C ILE A 8 -4.57 -1.55 14.27
N THR A 9 -3.64 -0.60 14.33
CA THR A 9 -2.66 -0.37 13.28
C THR A 9 -1.69 -1.55 13.22
N VAL A 10 -1.49 -2.10 12.02
CA VAL A 10 -0.65 -3.28 11.81
C VAL A 10 0.83 -2.91 11.97
N LEU A 11 1.60 -3.73 12.73
CA LEU A 11 3.04 -3.55 12.93
C LEU A 11 3.39 -2.12 13.40
N LEU A 12 2.56 -1.53 14.28
CA LEU A 12 2.66 -0.13 14.68
C LEU A 12 4.03 0.23 15.22
N HIS A 13 4.47 -0.46 16.28
CA HIS A 13 5.73 -0.20 16.94
C HIS A 13 6.91 -0.60 16.08
N GLU A 14 6.83 -1.79 15.47
CA GLU A 14 7.89 -2.31 14.61
C GLU A 14 8.18 -1.37 13.44
N THR A 15 7.18 -0.72 12.87
CA THR A 15 7.36 0.20 11.74
C THR A 15 8.03 1.49 12.18
N VAL A 16 7.50 2.16 13.20
CA VAL A 16 7.98 3.48 13.62
C VAL A 16 9.32 3.38 14.36
N ASP A 17 9.50 2.39 15.23
CA ASP A 17 10.77 2.21 15.97
C ASP A 17 11.93 1.88 15.03
N GLN A 18 11.66 1.16 13.93
CA GLN A 18 12.67 0.89 12.91
C GLN A 18 13.06 2.13 12.09
N LEU A 19 12.27 3.21 12.09
CA LEU A 19 12.68 4.48 11.49
C LEU A 19 13.79 5.18 12.30
N ALA A 20 14.01 4.79 13.57
CA ALA A 20 14.97 5.41 14.47
C ALA A 20 14.77 6.93 14.55
N VAL A 21 13.56 7.32 14.95
CA VAL A 21 13.08 8.70 14.91
C VAL A 21 14.01 9.67 15.63
N LYS A 22 14.46 10.71 14.91
CA LYS A 22 15.18 11.85 15.47
C LYS A 22 14.17 12.92 15.88
N PRO A 23 14.29 13.54 17.07
CA PRO A 23 13.30 14.51 17.53
C PRO A 23 13.10 15.73 16.62
N ASP A 24 14.13 16.14 15.89
CA ASP A 24 14.15 17.29 14.97
C ASP A 24 14.05 16.89 13.50
N GLY A 25 13.76 15.61 13.21
CA GLY A 25 13.77 15.06 11.86
C GLY A 25 12.50 15.35 11.08
N ILE A 26 12.62 15.22 9.75
CA ILE A 26 11.51 15.30 8.78
C ILE A 26 11.10 13.90 8.36
N TYR A 27 9.84 13.56 8.60
CA TYR A 27 9.29 12.24 8.33
C TYR A 27 8.09 12.28 7.40
N ILE A 28 7.89 11.16 6.70
CA ILE A 28 6.76 10.98 5.79
C ILE A 28 5.95 9.75 6.21
N ASP A 29 4.64 9.92 6.33
CA ASP A 29 3.68 8.82 6.25
C ASP A 29 3.04 8.86 4.87
N ALA A 30 3.44 7.95 4.00
CA ALA A 30 2.98 7.91 2.61
C ALA A 30 1.55 7.35 2.47
N THR A 31 1.00 6.77 3.54
CA THR A 31 -0.26 6.04 3.58
C THR A 31 -1.02 6.31 4.88
N LEU A 32 -1.38 7.57 5.09
CA LEU A 32 -1.96 8.09 6.34
C LEU A 32 -3.10 7.22 6.91
N GLY A 33 -4.05 6.82 6.06
CA GLY A 33 -5.17 5.94 6.42
C GLY A 33 -5.86 6.32 7.72
N GLY A 34 -5.75 5.43 8.75
CA GLY A 34 -6.29 5.68 10.10
C GLY A 34 -5.38 6.52 11.01
N ALA A 35 -4.25 7.00 10.51
CA ALA A 35 -3.27 7.85 11.21
C ALA A 35 -2.60 7.22 12.45
N GLY A 36 -2.60 5.89 12.58
CA GLY A 36 -1.99 5.26 13.75
C GLY A 36 -0.46 5.35 13.74
N HIS A 37 0.18 5.05 12.62
CA HIS A 37 1.62 5.24 12.46
C HIS A 37 2.02 6.71 12.62
N SER A 38 1.26 7.63 12.00
CA SER A 38 1.46 9.08 12.13
C SER A 38 1.40 9.55 13.58
N GLU A 39 0.41 9.12 14.37
CA GLU A 39 0.25 9.50 15.78
C GLU A 39 1.44 9.01 16.63
N TYR A 40 1.82 7.75 16.46
CA TYR A 40 2.94 7.18 17.20
C TYR A 40 4.28 7.82 16.81
N LEU A 41 4.47 8.13 15.53
CA LEU A 41 5.65 8.84 15.04
C LEU A 41 5.71 10.27 15.61
N LEU A 42 4.61 11.03 15.54
CA LEU A 42 4.51 12.37 16.10
C LEU A 42 4.77 12.40 17.61
N SER A 43 4.43 11.35 18.35
CA SER A 43 4.70 11.25 19.80
C SER A 43 6.20 11.13 20.11
N GLN A 44 7.04 10.78 19.15
CA GLN A 44 8.50 10.69 19.27
C GLN A 44 9.22 11.94 18.76
N LEU A 45 8.53 12.84 18.05
CA LEU A 45 9.09 14.08 17.55
C LEU A 45 9.11 15.18 18.63
N GLY A 46 10.15 15.99 18.60
CA GLY A 46 10.23 17.25 19.32
C GLY A 46 9.54 18.40 18.57
N ASP A 47 9.66 19.61 19.11
CA ASP A 47 9.01 20.81 18.57
C ASP A 47 9.52 21.22 17.17
N GLU A 48 10.76 20.88 16.83
CA GLU A 48 11.39 21.16 15.53
C GLU A 48 11.14 20.05 14.50
N GLY A 49 10.64 18.89 14.92
CA GLY A 49 10.34 17.77 14.04
C GLY A 49 9.04 17.96 13.26
N HIS A 50 8.97 17.41 12.05
CA HIS A 50 7.81 17.59 11.19
C HIS A 50 7.41 16.31 10.44
N LEU A 51 6.11 16.08 10.33
CA LEU A 51 5.50 14.97 9.57
C LEU A 51 4.75 15.50 8.35
N TYR A 52 5.04 14.97 7.17
CA TYR A 52 4.21 15.11 5.98
C TYR A 52 3.41 13.82 5.78
N ALA A 53 2.09 13.92 5.79
CA ALA A 53 1.19 12.77 5.73
C ALA A 53 0.36 12.77 4.45
N PHE A 54 0.52 11.75 3.62
CA PHE A 54 -0.13 11.61 2.33
C PHE A 54 -1.35 10.69 2.42
N ASP A 55 -2.44 11.10 1.80
CA ASP A 55 -3.55 10.22 1.44
C ASP A 55 -4.30 10.81 0.23
N GLN A 56 -4.77 9.95 -0.65
CA GLN A 56 -5.63 10.34 -1.77
C GLN A 56 -7.11 10.36 -1.40
N ASP A 57 -7.49 9.81 -0.23
CA ASP A 57 -8.86 9.80 0.27
C ASP A 57 -9.10 10.98 1.23
N GLN A 58 -9.95 11.93 0.82
CA GLN A 58 -10.31 13.08 1.67
C GLN A 58 -10.88 12.66 3.02
N THR A 59 -11.62 11.55 3.07
CA THR A 59 -12.20 11.04 4.32
C THR A 59 -11.11 10.62 5.32
N ALA A 60 -10.02 10.01 4.84
CA ALA A 60 -8.87 9.65 5.67
C ALA A 60 -8.22 10.90 6.27
N ILE A 61 -7.97 11.93 5.44
CA ILE A 61 -7.40 13.20 5.88
C ILE A 61 -8.28 13.89 6.93
N ASP A 62 -9.59 13.95 6.72
CA ASP A 62 -10.50 14.61 7.65
C ASP A 62 -10.58 13.90 9.00
N ASN A 63 -10.51 12.58 9.01
CA ASN A 63 -10.43 11.78 10.22
C ASN A 63 -9.07 11.93 10.93
N ALA A 64 -7.99 11.93 10.17
CA ALA A 64 -6.65 12.12 10.70
C ALA A 64 -6.47 13.50 11.34
N LYS A 65 -7.00 14.57 10.76
CA LYS A 65 -6.98 15.92 11.35
C LYS A 65 -7.62 15.96 12.73
N LYS A 66 -8.71 15.22 12.94
CA LYS A 66 -9.37 15.13 14.26
C LYS A 66 -8.52 14.33 15.25
N ARG A 67 -7.99 13.19 14.81
CA ARG A 67 -7.15 12.32 15.64
C ARG A 67 -5.85 12.99 16.07
N LEU A 68 -5.23 13.71 15.14
CA LEU A 68 -3.93 14.37 15.33
C LEU A 68 -4.06 15.85 15.76
N ALA A 69 -5.25 16.29 16.21
CA ALA A 69 -5.51 17.70 16.53
C ALA A 69 -4.45 18.37 17.40
N PRO A 70 -3.92 17.75 18.49
CA PRO A 70 -2.86 18.38 19.30
C PRO A 70 -1.57 18.67 18.52
N TYR A 71 -1.22 17.85 17.55
CA TYR A 71 -0.04 18.04 16.70
C TYR A 71 -0.30 19.04 15.57
N VAL A 72 -1.55 19.06 15.06
CA VAL A 72 -1.99 20.08 14.07
C VAL A 72 -1.91 21.49 14.68
N GLU A 73 -2.40 21.67 15.91
CA GLU A 73 -2.35 22.95 16.62
C GLU A 73 -0.91 23.44 16.87
N ARG A 74 0.03 22.52 17.04
CA ARG A 74 1.46 22.80 17.18
C ARG A 74 2.19 23.00 15.84
N GLY A 75 1.52 22.81 14.71
CA GLY A 75 2.12 22.93 13.38
C GLY A 75 3.09 21.81 13.03
N MET A 76 3.03 20.66 13.70
CA MET A 76 3.97 19.52 13.53
C MET A 76 3.62 18.60 12.37
N VAL A 77 2.44 18.75 11.73
CA VAL A 77 1.99 17.88 10.66
C VAL A 77 1.38 18.67 9.50
N THR A 78 1.79 18.30 8.29
CA THR A 78 1.23 18.80 7.03
C THR A 78 0.54 17.65 6.29
N PHE A 79 -0.75 17.80 6.00
CA PHE A 79 -1.50 16.80 5.22
C PHE A 79 -1.44 17.14 3.74
N ILE A 80 -1.11 16.15 2.92
CA ILE A 80 -1.04 16.27 1.47
C ILE A 80 -2.10 15.34 0.85
N LYS A 81 -3.16 15.94 0.29
CA LYS A 81 -4.19 15.20 -0.46
C LYS A 81 -3.66 14.90 -1.85
N ASP A 82 -2.91 13.82 -1.98
CA ASP A 82 -2.44 13.34 -3.28
C ASP A 82 -2.05 11.86 -3.20
N ASN A 83 -1.83 11.26 -4.36
CA ASN A 83 -1.22 9.94 -4.45
C ASN A 83 0.28 10.05 -4.14
N PHE A 84 0.80 9.17 -3.31
CA PHE A 84 2.22 9.13 -2.93
C PHE A 84 3.17 8.96 -4.14
N ARG A 85 2.70 8.59 -5.32
CA ARG A 85 3.50 8.61 -6.55
C ARG A 85 4.08 9.99 -6.88
N HIS A 86 3.45 11.06 -6.39
CA HIS A 86 3.91 12.43 -6.55
C HIS A 86 4.78 12.92 -5.36
N LEU A 87 5.34 11.98 -4.57
CA LEU A 87 6.09 12.27 -3.35
C LEU A 87 7.10 13.40 -3.52
N LYS A 88 8.00 13.26 -4.50
CA LYS A 88 9.08 14.21 -4.72
C LYS A 88 8.58 15.60 -5.08
N SER A 89 7.64 15.70 -6.01
CA SER A 89 7.11 17.00 -6.45
C SER A 89 6.37 17.72 -5.32
N ARG A 90 5.58 17.01 -4.52
CA ARG A 90 4.86 17.59 -3.39
C ARG A 90 5.77 18.04 -2.25
N LEU A 91 6.83 17.30 -1.97
CA LEU A 91 7.82 17.71 -0.97
C LEU A 91 8.64 18.92 -1.45
N GLN A 92 9.00 18.97 -2.74
CA GLN A 92 9.67 20.14 -3.33
C GLN A 92 8.79 21.38 -3.27
N GLU A 93 7.48 21.29 -3.54
CA GLU A 93 6.51 22.38 -3.37
C GLU A 93 6.47 22.88 -1.91
N ALA A 94 6.68 21.96 -0.96
CA ALA A 94 6.75 22.29 0.47
C ALA A 94 8.16 22.77 0.93
N GLY A 95 9.14 22.86 0.03
CA GLY A 95 10.51 23.28 0.34
C GLY A 95 11.36 22.19 0.99
N VAL A 96 10.97 20.90 0.89
CA VAL A 96 11.68 19.76 1.47
C VAL A 96 12.51 19.08 0.40
N GLU A 97 13.82 19.04 0.60
CA GLU A 97 14.78 18.41 -0.30
C GLU A 97 15.29 17.06 0.19
N GLU A 98 15.38 16.87 1.51
CA GLU A 98 15.80 15.62 2.15
C GLU A 98 14.85 15.25 3.30
N ILE A 99 14.73 13.96 3.60
CA ILE A 99 13.89 13.42 4.68
C ILE A 99 14.68 12.44 5.55
N ASP A 100 14.39 12.39 6.87
CA ASP A 100 15.03 11.47 7.81
C ASP A 100 14.37 10.08 7.81
N GLY A 101 13.12 9.98 7.38
CA GLY A 101 12.48 8.69 7.23
C GLY A 101 11.10 8.73 6.58
N ILE A 102 10.69 7.57 6.09
CA ILE A 102 9.39 7.39 5.44
C ILE A 102 8.83 6.01 5.75
N CYS A 103 7.53 5.94 6.03
CA CYS A 103 6.80 4.68 6.14
C CYS A 103 5.69 4.57 5.11
N TYR A 104 5.44 3.32 4.71
CA TYR A 104 4.35 2.89 3.84
C TYR A 104 3.58 1.75 4.52
N ASP A 105 2.27 1.87 4.59
CA ASP A 105 1.33 0.79 4.92
C ASP A 105 0.50 0.51 3.67
N LEU A 106 1.05 -0.33 2.77
CA LEU A 106 0.49 -0.54 1.43
C LEU A 106 -0.85 -1.28 1.48
N GLY A 107 -1.67 -1.07 0.46
CA GLY A 107 -2.96 -1.73 0.30
C GLY A 107 -4.14 -0.84 0.70
N VAL A 108 -5.19 -1.44 1.26
CA VAL A 108 -6.46 -0.75 1.57
C VAL A 108 -6.59 -0.42 3.04
N SER A 109 -7.07 0.76 3.34
CA SER A 109 -7.39 1.17 4.69
C SER A 109 -8.64 0.45 5.22
N SER A 110 -8.78 0.40 6.55
CA SER A 110 -9.93 -0.20 7.19
C SER A 110 -11.26 0.46 6.81
N PRO A 111 -11.37 1.79 6.80
CA PRO A 111 -12.58 2.45 6.34
C PRO A 111 -12.97 2.09 4.90
N GLN A 112 -12.01 1.90 4.00
CA GLN A 112 -12.29 1.48 2.62
C GLN A 112 -12.91 0.08 2.54
N LEU A 113 -12.47 -0.85 3.40
CA LEU A 113 -13.05 -2.21 3.46
C LEU A 113 -14.38 -2.26 4.19
N ASP A 114 -14.58 -1.41 5.20
CA ASP A 114 -15.74 -1.46 6.09
C ASP A 114 -16.92 -0.64 5.54
N GLN A 115 -16.65 0.41 4.74
CA GLN A 115 -17.66 1.19 4.05
C GLN A 115 -18.18 0.43 2.83
N ARG A 116 -19.39 -0.10 2.94
CA ARG A 116 -20.01 -0.94 1.90
C ARG A 116 -20.00 -0.30 0.51
N GLU A 117 -20.36 0.97 0.44
CA GLU A 117 -20.48 1.72 -0.82
C GLU A 117 -19.17 1.90 -1.59
N ARG A 118 -18.01 1.61 -0.96
CA ARG A 118 -16.69 1.69 -1.60
C ARG A 118 -16.39 0.48 -2.51
N GLY A 119 -17.12 -0.62 -2.37
CA GLY A 119 -17.03 -1.78 -3.25
C GLY A 119 -15.76 -2.62 -3.16
N PHE A 120 -14.93 -2.47 -2.12
CA PHE A 120 -13.71 -3.25 -1.94
C PHE A 120 -13.95 -4.68 -1.45
N SER A 121 -15.11 -4.93 -0.84
CA SER A 121 -15.41 -6.23 -0.22
C SER A 121 -16.30 -7.11 -1.10
N TYR A 122 -15.91 -8.35 -1.27
CA TYR A 122 -16.74 -9.40 -1.89
C TYR A 122 -17.74 -10.06 -0.93
N LYS A 123 -17.78 -9.62 0.34
CA LYS A 123 -18.65 -10.19 1.37
C LYS A 123 -19.99 -9.46 1.49
N GLN A 124 -20.06 -8.24 1.03
CA GLN A 124 -21.23 -7.38 1.11
C GLN A 124 -21.61 -6.94 -0.30
N ASP A 125 -22.90 -6.88 -0.58
CA ASP A 125 -23.41 -6.38 -1.85
C ASP A 125 -23.20 -4.86 -1.94
N ALA A 126 -22.48 -4.42 -2.98
CA ALA A 126 -22.08 -3.04 -3.17
C ALA A 126 -21.85 -2.74 -4.67
N PRO A 127 -21.89 -1.47 -5.10
CA PRO A 127 -21.45 -1.10 -6.44
C PRO A 127 -19.99 -1.51 -6.71
N LEU A 128 -19.67 -1.85 -7.95
CA LEU A 128 -18.30 -2.13 -8.39
C LEU A 128 -17.50 -0.83 -8.57
N ASP A 129 -17.07 -0.21 -7.46
CA ASP A 129 -16.28 1.02 -7.46
C ASP A 129 -14.78 0.74 -7.28
N MET A 130 -14.33 0.36 -6.11
CA MET A 130 -12.95 0.06 -5.71
C MET A 130 -11.95 1.21 -5.86
N ARG A 131 -12.38 2.45 -6.12
CA ARG A 131 -11.48 3.60 -6.19
C ARG A 131 -11.02 4.04 -4.80
N MET A 132 -9.73 4.21 -4.60
CA MET A 132 -9.19 4.88 -3.42
C MET A 132 -9.43 6.39 -3.51
N ASN A 133 -9.10 7.00 -4.66
CA ASN A 133 -9.50 8.35 -5.00
C ASN A 133 -10.85 8.34 -5.73
N ARG A 134 -11.91 8.83 -5.06
CA ARG A 134 -13.27 8.87 -5.62
C ARG A 134 -13.45 9.79 -6.83
N GLU A 135 -12.49 10.68 -7.08
CA GLU A 135 -12.49 11.60 -8.23
C GLU A 135 -11.88 10.95 -9.49
N ALA A 136 -11.19 9.79 -9.35
CA ALA A 136 -10.64 9.06 -10.49
C ALA A 136 -11.74 8.51 -11.41
N ALA A 137 -11.45 8.45 -12.71
CA ALA A 137 -12.43 7.99 -13.71
C ALA A 137 -12.61 6.48 -13.74
N LEU A 138 -11.52 5.70 -13.57
CA LEU A 138 -11.54 4.25 -13.68
C LEU A 138 -12.13 3.61 -12.42
N THR A 139 -13.20 2.83 -12.58
CA THR A 139 -13.86 2.06 -11.53
C THR A 139 -13.73 0.55 -11.79
N ALA A 140 -14.02 -0.27 -10.78
CA ALA A 140 -14.14 -1.72 -10.97
C ALA A 140 -15.24 -2.08 -11.99
N PHE A 141 -16.30 -1.27 -12.07
CA PHE A 141 -17.35 -1.43 -13.08
C PHE A 141 -16.79 -1.30 -14.51
N GLU A 142 -15.98 -0.26 -14.76
CA GLU A 142 -15.33 -0.04 -16.07
C GLU A 142 -14.41 -1.20 -16.43
N VAL A 143 -13.58 -1.65 -15.49
CA VAL A 143 -12.69 -2.80 -15.71
C VAL A 143 -13.48 -4.05 -16.06
N VAL A 144 -14.50 -4.41 -15.26
CA VAL A 144 -15.27 -5.65 -15.43
C VAL A 144 -16.11 -5.63 -16.69
N ASN A 145 -16.73 -4.49 -17.03
CA ASN A 145 -17.69 -4.42 -18.14
C ASN A 145 -17.08 -3.99 -19.47
N HIS A 146 -15.98 -3.22 -19.48
CA HIS A 146 -15.48 -2.63 -20.72
C HIS A 146 -14.09 -3.13 -21.15
N TYR A 147 -13.28 -3.71 -20.26
CA TYR A 147 -12.00 -4.30 -20.65
C TYR A 147 -12.18 -5.47 -21.61
N SER A 148 -11.25 -5.63 -22.56
CA SER A 148 -11.26 -6.79 -23.44
C SER A 148 -11.04 -8.10 -22.66
N TYR A 149 -11.42 -9.23 -23.27
CA TYR A 149 -11.12 -10.55 -22.69
C TYR A 149 -9.62 -10.72 -22.39
N GLN A 150 -8.77 -10.25 -23.31
CA GLN A 150 -7.30 -10.34 -23.19
C GLN A 150 -6.80 -9.50 -22.01
N ASP A 151 -7.30 -8.29 -21.86
CA ASP A 151 -6.91 -7.41 -20.74
C ASP A 151 -7.36 -7.99 -19.40
N LEU A 152 -8.58 -8.52 -19.31
CA LEU A 152 -9.05 -9.21 -18.10
C LEU A 152 -8.17 -10.42 -17.77
N VAL A 153 -7.81 -11.24 -18.74
CA VAL A 153 -6.90 -12.38 -18.52
C VAL A 153 -5.54 -11.89 -18.01
N GLN A 154 -5.01 -10.82 -18.61
CA GLN A 154 -3.72 -10.25 -18.24
C GLN A 154 -3.70 -9.76 -16.79
N ILE A 155 -4.68 -8.94 -16.38
CA ILE A 155 -4.73 -8.41 -15.01
C ILE A 155 -4.98 -9.52 -13.99
N PHE A 156 -5.85 -10.49 -14.28
CA PHE A 156 -6.13 -11.60 -13.37
C PHE A 156 -4.92 -12.52 -13.18
N PHE A 157 -4.14 -12.73 -14.24
CA PHE A 157 -2.90 -13.48 -14.16
C PHE A 157 -1.79 -12.68 -13.46
N LYS A 158 -1.57 -11.44 -13.87
CA LYS A 158 -0.48 -10.59 -13.38
C LYS A 158 -0.70 -10.16 -11.92
N TYR A 159 -1.90 -9.68 -11.59
CA TYR A 159 -2.21 -9.10 -10.28
C TYR A 159 -2.99 -10.03 -9.34
N GLY A 160 -3.69 -11.00 -9.89
CA GLY A 160 -4.40 -12.02 -9.11
C GLY A 160 -3.57 -13.28 -8.87
N GLU A 161 -2.54 -13.53 -9.69
CA GLU A 161 -1.80 -14.79 -9.70
C GLU A 161 -2.75 -16.02 -9.75
N ASP A 162 -3.93 -15.84 -10.39
CA ASP A 162 -4.99 -16.87 -10.42
C ASP A 162 -4.86 -17.74 -11.66
N LYS A 163 -4.69 -19.05 -11.45
CA LYS A 163 -4.55 -20.04 -12.54
C LYS A 163 -5.81 -20.22 -13.39
N PHE A 164 -6.97 -19.74 -12.92
CA PHE A 164 -8.24 -19.77 -13.65
C PHE A 164 -8.57 -18.45 -14.36
N SER A 165 -7.61 -17.57 -14.55
CA SER A 165 -7.78 -16.23 -15.16
C SER A 165 -8.56 -16.29 -16.47
N LYS A 166 -8.25 -17.25 -17.36
CA LYS A 166 -8.93 -17.44 -18.66
C LYS A 166 -10.40 -17.84 -18.51
N GLN A 167 -10.68 -18.77 -17.60
CA GLN A 167 -12.04 -19.26 -17.34
C GLN A 167 -12.90 -18.16 -16.71
N ILE A 168 -12.33 -17.41 -15.75
CA ILE A 168 -13.01 -16.33 -15.07
C ILE A 168 -13.31 -15.19 -16.05
N ALA A 169 -12.32 -14.75 -16.84
CA ALA A 169 -12.52 -13.72 -17.86
C ALA A 169 -13.61 -14.10 -18.87
N ARG A 170 -13.64 -15.36 -19.31
CA ARG A 170 -14.69 -15.87 -20.22
C ARG A 170 -16.08 -15.85 -19.58
N LYS A 171 -16.18 -16.20 -18.29
CA LYS A 171 -17.47 -16.14 -17.58
C LYS A 171 -17.95 -14.70 -17.39
N ILE A 172 -17.04 -13.77 -17.11
CA ILE A 172 -17.37 -12.34 -17.05
C ILE A 172 -17.86 -11.85 -18.41
N GLU A 173 -17.16 -12.17 -19.50
CA GLU A 173 -17.55 -11.79 -20.86
C GLU A 173 -18.94 -12.32 -21.23
N GLN A 174 -19.22 -13.59 -20.92
CA GLN A 174 -20.55 -14.20 -21.13
C GLN A 174 -21.64 -13.51 -20.30
N ALA A 175 -21.38 -13.22 -19.02
CA ALA A 175 -22.37 -12.58 -18.14
C ALA A 175 -22.70 -11.16 -18.59
N ARG A 176 -21.68 -10.35 -18.86
CA ARG A 176 -21.86 -8.94 -19.28
C ARG A 176 -22.48 -8.78 -20.67
N SER A 177 -22.41 -9.81 -21.53
CA SER A 177 -23.11 -9.80 -22.83
C SER A 177 -24.64 -9.90 -22.68
N ILE A 178 -25.14 -10.36 -21.54
CA ILE A 178 -26.58 -10.43 -21.23
C ILE A 178 -27.04 -9.17 -20.51
N LYS A 179 -26.34 -8.78 -19.45
CA LYS A 179 -26.54 -7.52 -18.73
C LYS A 179 -25.23 -7.08 -18.06
N PRO A 180 -24.99 -5.77 -17.86
CA PRO A 180 -23.84 -5.30 -17.12
C PRO A 180 -23.76 -5.95 -15.72
N ILE A 181 -22.54 -6.22 -15.26
CA ILE A 181 -22.26 -6.70 -13.91
C ILE A 181 -22.13 -5.46 -13.03
N GLU A 182 -23.05 -5.26 -12.10
CA GLU A 182 -23.19 -3.99 -11.37
C GLU A 182 -22.65 -4.09 -9.95
N THR A 183 -22.70 -5.29 -9.34
CA THR A 183 -22.40 -5.42 -7.92
C THR A 183 -21.26 -6.39 -7.60
N THR A 184 -20.68 -6.21 -6.44
CA THR A 184 -19.59 -7.05 -5.92
C THR A 184 -20.03 -8.51 -5.73
N THR A 185 -21.27 -8.73 -5.29
CA THR A 185 -21.80 -10.09 -5.11
C THR A 185 -22.09 -10.78 -6.44
N GLU A 186 -22.62 -10.08 -7.44
CA GLU A 186 -22.77 -10.62 -8.80
C GLU A 186 -21.41 -11.08 -9.34
N LEU A 187 -20.39 -10.22 -9.27
CA LEU A 187 -19.04 -10.56 -9.70
C LEU A 187 -18.47 -11.76 -8.93
N ALA A 188 -18.64 -11.79 -7.59
CA ALA A 188 -18.14 -12.88 -6.77
C ALA A 188 -18.78 -14.24 -7.13
N GLU A 189 -20.08 -14.29 -7.43
CA GLU A 189 -20.77 -15.51 -7.88
C GLU A 189 -20.30 -15.95 -9.27
N ILE A 190 -20.08 -15.03 -10.20
CA ILE A 190 -19.51 -15.34 -11.51
C ILE A 190 -18.12 -15.97 -11.36
N ILE A 191 -17.25 -15.39 -10.52
CA ILE A 191 -15.92 -15.94 -10.24
C ILE A 191 -16.01 -17.36 -9.64
N LYS A 192 -16.89 -17.57 -8.67
CA LYS A 192 -17.12 -18.91 -8.08
C LYS A 192 -17.54 -19.93 -9.16
N SER A 193 -18.46 -19.54 -10.03
CA SER A 193 -18.97 -20.43 -11.10
C SER A 193 -17.89 -20.86 -12.11
N ALA A 194 -16.80 -20.09 -12.21
CA ALA A 194 -15.68 -20.38 -13.10
C ALA A 194 -14.64 -21.34 -12.49
N LYS A 195 -14.72 -21.60 -11.17
CA LYS A 195 -13.73 -22.44 -10.46
C LYS A 195 -14.26 -23.85 -10.19
N PRO A 196 -13.41 -24.88 -10.29
CA PRO A 196 -13.81 -26.24 -9.94
C PRO A 196 -14.17 -26.37 -8.47
N ALA A 197 -15.07 -27.32 -8.14
CA ALA A 197 -15.52 -27.58 -6.77
C ALA A 197 -14.36 -27.83 -5.77
N LYS A 198 -13.25 -28.43 -6.22
CA LYS A 198 -12.04 -28.63 -5.42
C LYS A 198 -11.42 -27.31 -4.96
N GLU A 199 -11.43 -26.27 -5.81
CA GLU A 199 -10.88 -24.95 -5.47
C GLU A 199 -11.80 -24.20 -4.48
N LEU A 200 -13.12 -24.40 -4.58
CA LEU A 200 -14.07 -23.76 -3.67
C LEU A 200 -13.98 -24.30 -2.23
N LYS A 201 -13.40 -25.48 -2.04
CA LYS A 201 -13.17 -26.09 -0.71
C LYS A 201 -11.89 -25.60 -0.02
N LYS A 202 -11.03 -24.85 -0.71
CA LYS A 202 -9.79 -24.33 -0.12
C LYS A 202 -10.07 -23.23 0.89
N LYS A 203 -9.14 -23.05 1.84
CA LYS A 203 -9.19 -21.94 2.78
C LYS A 203 -9.13 -20.60 2.04
N GLY A 204 -10.00 -19.67 2.40
CA GLY A 204 -10.11 -18.35 1.79
C GLY A 204 -11.27 -18.25 0.79
N HIS A 205 -11.65 -17.02 0.47
CA HIS A 205 -12.76 -16.78 -0.47
C HIS A 205 -12.29 -16.91 -1.92
N PRO A 206 -13.02 -17.63 -2.80
CA PRO A 206 -12.62 -17.86 -4.18
C PRO A 206 -12.40 -16.60 -5.02
N ALA A 207 -13.12 -15.51 -4.71
CA ALA A 207 -13.00 -14.24 -5.42
C ALA A 207 -11.82 -13.36 -4.93
N LYS A 208 -11.14 -13.70 -3.82
CA LYS A 208 -10.13 -12.84 -3.19
C LYS A 208 -9.07 -12.34 -4.19
N GLN A 209 -8.49 -13.25 -4.96
CA GLN A 209 -7.40 -12.92 -5.90
C GLN A 209 -7.85 -12.03 -7.05
N ILE A 210 -9.08 -12.25 -7.54
CA ILE A 210 -9.62 -11.45 -8.65
C ILE A 210 -10.02 -10.05 -8.18
N PHE A 211 -10.62 -9.92 -6.98
CA PHE A 211 -10.89 -8.61 -6.37
C PHE A 211 -9.59 -7.83 -6.13
N GLN A 212 -8.54 -8.50 -5.65
CA GLN A 212 -7.20 -7.91 -5.54
C GLN A 212 -6.70 -7.43 -6.91
N ALA A 213 -6.83 -8.25 -7.96
CA ALA A 213 -6.37 -7.88 -9.29
C ALA A 213 -7.09 -6.65 -9.85
N ILE A 214 -8.42 -6.60 -9.72
CA ILE A 214 -9.22 -5.46 -10.16
C ILE A 214 -8.86 -4.21 -9.35
N ARG A 215 -8.70 -4.33 -8.03
CA ARG A 215 -8.32 -3.22 -7.15
C ARG A 215 -6.96 -2.64 -7.53
N ILE A 216 -5.96 -3.48 -7.75
CA ILE A 216 -4.62 -3.07 -8.18
C ILE A 216 -4.69 -2.33 -9.53
N GLU A 217 -5.50 -2.83 -10.47
CA GLU A 217 -5.69 -2.19 -11.78
C GLU A 217 -6.37 -0.82 -11.66
N VAL A 218 -7.49 -0.75 -10.92
CA VAL A 218 -8.26 0.49 -10.73
C VAL A 218 -7.43 1.62 -10.13
N ASN A 219 -6.53 1.28 -9.19
CA ASN A 219 -5.76 2.26 -8.43
C ASN A 219 -4.29 2.37 -8.88
N ASP A 220 -3.86 1.55 -9.82
CA ASP A 220 -2.44 1.41 -10.23
C ASP A 220 -1.48 1.30 -9.03
N GLU A 221 -1.86 0.45 -8.07
CA GLU A 221 -1.20 0.37 -6.76
C GLU A 221 0.29 0.04 -6.87
N LEU A 222 0.64 -0.91 -7.72
CA LEU A 222 2.04 -1.35 -7.88
C LEU A 222 2.88 -0.32 -8.64
N GLY A 223 2.32 0.35 -9.64
CA GLY A 223 2.99 1.44 -10.34
C GLY A 223 3.26 2.63 -9.42
N ALA A 224 2.26 3.03 -8.65
CA ALA A 224 2.40 4.09 -7.66
C ALA A 224 3.44 3.76 -6.59
N ALA A 225 3.45 2.51 -6.08
CA ALA A 225 4.43 2.08 -5.08
C ALA A 225 5.86 2.05 -5.65
N ASP A 226 6.03 1.56 -6.88
CA ASP A 226 7.33 1.54 -7.57
C ASP A 226 7.92 2.95 -7.71
N GLU A 227 7.15 3.86 -8.31
CA GLU A 227 7.56 5.25 -8.51
C GLU A 227 7.89 5.95 -7.18
N SER A 228 7.03 5.77 -6.16
CA SER A 228 7.20 6.44 -4.88
C SER A 228 8.38 5.92 -4.08
N ILE A 229 8.58 4.60 -4.01
CA ILE A 229 9.71 4.00 -3.27
C ILE A 229 11.05 4.43 -3.89
N GLN A 230 11.14 4.50 -5.22
CA GLN A 230 12.34 5.01 -5.89
C GLN A 230 12.62 6.49 -5.53
N GLN A 231 11.59 7.34 -5.56
CA GLN A 231 11.69 8.74 -5.13
C GLN A 231 12.10 8.85 -3.66
N ALA A 232 11.53 8.02 -2.79
CA ALA A 232 11.86 7.98 -1.37
C ALA A 232 13.33 7.63 -1.13
N ILE A 233 13.87 6.62 -1.83
CA ILE A 233 15.28 6.23 -1.75
C ILE A 233 16.20 7.40 -2.12
N ASP A 234 15.82 8.19 -3.11
CA ASP A 234 16.61 9.36 -3.51
C ASP A 234 16.53 10.51 -2.49
N LEU A 235 15.33 10.75 -1.92
CA LEU A 235 15.07 11.83 -0.96
C LEU A 235 15.62 11.58 0.45
N LEU A 236 15.88 10.32 0.82
CA LEU A 236 16.44 10.02 2.14
C LEU A 236 17.79 10.68 2.35
N ALA A 237 17.95 11.35 3.47
CA ALA A 237 19.24 11.76 4.02
C ALA A 237 20.09 10.52 4.38
N VAL A 238 21.39 10.68 4.46
CA VAL A 238 22.27 9.61 4.97
C VAL A 238 21.85 9.26 6.40
N ASP A 239 21.80 7.97 6.71
CA ASP A 239 21.22 7.36 7.92
C ASP A 239 19.68 7.41 8.01
N GLY A 240 19.00 8.09 7.11
CA GLY A 240 17.54 8.04 6.97
C GLY A 240 17.03 6.64 6.64
N ARG A 241 15.80 6.32 7.04
CA ARG A 241 15.23 4.97 6.90
C ARG A 241 13.90 4.96 6.15
N ILE A 242 13.71 3.89 5.38
CA ILE A 242 12.46 3.57 4.70
C ILE A 242 11.89 2.27 5.28
N ALA A 243 10.62 2.30 5.68
CA ALA A 243 9.88 1.17 6.23
C ALA A 243 8.63 0.92 5.37
N VAL A 244 8.49 -0.30 4.83
CA VAL A 244 7.38 -0.66 3.93
C VAL A 244 6.67 -1.90 4.44
N ILE A 245 5.39 -1.77 4.81
CA ILE A 245 4.49 -2.86 5.13
C ILE A 245 3.77 -3.29 3.85
N THR A 246 3.72 -4.59 3.60
CA THR A 246 3.08 -5.21 2.43
C THR A 246 2.13 -6.31 2.89
N PHE A 247 1.02 -6.54 2.15
CA PHE A 247 -0.03 -7.51 2.51
C PHE A 247 -0.19 -8.64 1.48
N HIS A 248 0.46 -8.54 0.33
CA HIS A 248 0.45 -9.61 -0.67
C HIS A 248 1.81 -9.77 -1.36
N SER A 249 1.94 -10.89 -2.08
CA SER A 249 3.18 -11.33 -2.73
C SER A 249 3.77 -10.33 -3.71
N LEU A 250 2.92 -9.59 -4.43
CA LEU A 250 3.38 -8.65 -5.46
C LEU A 250 4.03 -7.41 -4.84
N GLU A 251 3.41 -6.83 -3.80
CA GLU A 251 3.99 -5.71 -3.04
C GLU A 251 5.32 -6.11 -2.39
N ASP A 252 5.35 -7.29 -1.73
CA ASP A 252 6.56 -7.80 -1.07
C ASP A 252 7.70 -8.06 -2.07
N ARG A 253 7.35 -8.58 -3.26
CA ARG A 253 8.32 -8.81 -4.35
C ARG A 253 8.87 -7.52 -4.89
N LEU A 254 8.01 -6.53 -5.16
CA LEU A 254 8.39 -5.20 -5.63
C LEU A 254 9.33 -4.51 -4.64
N THR A 255 8.93 -4.39 -3.38
CA THR A 255 9.73 -3.77 -2.32
C THR A 255 11.08 -4.46 -2.16
N LYS A 256 11.08 -5.81 -2.12
CA LYS A 256 12.32 -6.60 -2.02
C LYS A 256 13.25 -6.35 -3.21
N GLN A 257 12.69 -6.24 -4.42
CA GLN A 257 13.47 -5.98 -5.62
C GLN A 257 14.11 -4.60 -5.58
N LEU A 258 13.33 -3.55 -5.32
CA LEU A 258 13.83 -2.17 -5.23
C LEU A 258 14.91 -2.00 -4.16
N PHE A 259 14.69 -2.57 -2.97
CA PHE A 259 15.70 -2.53 -1.91
C PHE A 259 16.96 -3.31 -2.27
N LYS A 260 16.83 -4.45 -2.94
CA LYS A 260 17.98 -5.22 -3.42
C LYS A 260 18.77 -4.45 -4.46
N GLU A 261 18.12 -3.85 -5.46
CA GLU A 261 18.77 -3.05 -6.50
C GLU A 261 19.54 -1.88 -5.89
N ALA A 262 18.91 -1.14 -4.96
CA ALA A 262 19.54 -0.01 -4.29
C ALA A 262 20.63 -0.41 -3.26
N SER A 263 20.67 -1.67 -2.82
CA SER A 263 21.65 -2.18 -1.85
C SER A 263 22.75 -3.05 -2.46
N THR A 264 22.77 -3.21 -3.78
CA THR A 264 23.71 -4.08 -4.47
C THR A 264 24.56 -3.24 -5.44
N VAL A 265 25.86 -3.48 -5.43
CA VAL A 265 26.78 -2.90 -6.43
C VAL A 265 26.90 -3.86 -7.59
N ASP A 266 26.56 -3.39 -8.78
CA ASP A 266 26.76 -4.15 -10.02
C ASP A 266 28.03 -3.69 -10.72
N VAL A 267 29.18 -4.22 -10.28
CA VAL A 267 30.50 -3.94 -10.87
C VAL A 267 31.21 -5.23 -11.27
N PRO A 268 32.05 -5.20 -12.32
CA PRO A 268 32.87 -6.33 -12.72
C PRO A 268 33.73 -6.85 -11.56
N LYS A 269 33.79 -8.17 -11.39
CA LYS A 269 34.63 -8.79 -10.37
C LYS A 269 36.11 -8.37 -10.56
N GLY A 270 36.74 -7.84 -9.52
CA GLY A 270 38.14 -7.43 -9.53
C GLY A 270 38.37 -5.94 -9.77
N MET A 271 37.30 -5.12 -9.79
CA MET A 271 37.45 -3.67 -9.83
C MET A 271 38.06 -3.18 -8.50
N PRO A 272 39.25 -2.54 -8.52
CA PRO A 272 39.98 -2.20 -7.28
C PRO A 272 39.38 -1.00 -6.55
N PHE A 273 38.52 -0.23 -7.20
CA PHE A 273 37.82 0.93 -6.65
C PHE A 273 36.40 1.00 -7.25
N ILE A 274 35.41 1.16 -6.41
CA ILE A 274 34.00 1.36 -6.81
C ILE A 274 33.77 2.87 -6.85
N PRO A 275 33.44 3.47 -8.01
CA PRO A 275 33.11 4.88 -8.12
C PRO A 275 31.91 5.23 -7.20
N ASP A 276 31.89 6.45 -6.68
CA ASP A 276 30.84 6.89 -5.76
C ASP A 276 29.44 6.74 -6.36
N GLU A 277 29.28 6.95 -7.67
CA GLU A 277 28.03 6.80 -8.40
C GLU A 277 27.50 5.35 -8.44
N LEU A 278 28.38 4.37 -8.22
CA LEU A 278 28.05 2.94 -8.21
C LEU A 278 28.00 2.36 -6.79
N GLN A 279 28.22 3.16 -5.76
CA GLN A 279 28.08 2.74 -4.38
C GLN A 279 26.63 2.39 -4.07
N PRO A 280 26.38 1.38 -3.21
CA PRO A 280 25.01 1.04 -2.83
C PRO A 280 24.39 2.20 -2.04
N LYS A 281 23.20 2.64 -2.46
CA LYS A 281 22.48 3.73 -1.78
C LYS A 281 21.90 3.28 -0.43
N LEU A 282 21.51 1.99 -0.33
CA LEU A 282 20.84 1.42 0.83
C LEU A 282 21.63 0.27 1.46
N GLU A 283 21.41 0.10 2.75
CA GLU A 283 21.72 -1.12 3.50
C GLU A 283 20.40 -1.71 4.05
N LEU A 284 20.21 -3.02 3.91
CA LEU A 284 19.04 -3.69 4.48
C LEU A 284 19.19 -3.79 6.02
N VAL A 285 18.27 -3.22 6.77
CA VAL A 285 18.26 -3.35 8.24
C VAL A 285 18.05 -4.80 8.65
N SER A 286 17.24 -5.54 7.89
CA SER A 286 17.16 -6.99 8.02
C SER A 286 16.99 -7.67 6.66
N ARG A 287 17.63 -8.84 6.47
CA ARG A 287 17.48 -9.62 5.23
C ARG A 287 16.10 -10.27 5.10
N LYS A 288 15.47 -10.62 6.21
CA LYS A 288 14.13 -11.19 6.28
C LYS A 288 13.13 -10.10 6.64
N PRO A 289 11.89 -10.17 6.15
CA PRO A 289 10.86 -9.25 6.61
C PRO A 289 10.58 -9.47 8.11
N ILE A 290 10.26 -8.40 8.81
CA ILE A 290 9.70 -8.42 10.15
C ILE A 290 8.24 -8.83 10.02
N LEU A 291 7.81 -9.79 10.84
CA LEU A 291 6.45 -10.31 10.84
C LEU A 291 5.73 -9.88 12.12
N PRO A 292 4.39 -9.77 12.08
CA PRO A 292 3.60 -9.51 13.29
C PRO A 292 3.84 -10.52 14.38
N SER A 293 3.77 -10.07 15.62
CA SER A 293 3.88 -10.93 16.80
C SER A 293 2.70 -11.91 16.89
N LYS A 294 2.82 -12.94 17.72
CA LYS A 294 1.71 -13.88 17.95
C LYS A 294 0.50 -13.17 18.57
N GLU A 295 0.76 -12.28 19.50
CA GLU A 295 -0.24 -11.47 20.20
C GLU A 295 -0.98 -10.58 19.22
N GLU A 296 -0.27 -9.96 18.26
CA GLU A 296 -0.90 -9.17 17.21
C GLU A 296 -1.74 -10.04 16.27
N LEU A 297 -1.26 -11.20 15.87
CA LEU A 297 -2.01 -12.13 15.01
C LEU A 297 -3.31 -12.64 15.65
N GLU A 298 -3.35 -12.77 16.99
CA GLU A 298 -4.54 -13.16 17.72
C GLU A 298 -5.55 -12.03 17.84
N SER A 299 -5.09 -10.79 17.99
CA SER A 299 -5.93 -9.60 18.21
C SER A 299 -6.30 -8.88 16.91
N ASN A 300 -5.46 -8.95 15.88
CA ASN A 300 -5.62 -8.21 14.62
C ASN A 300 -5.64 -9.14 13.40
N ASN A 301 -6.82 -9.50 12.94
CA ASN A 301 -6.98 -10.39 11.78
C ASN A 301 -6.36 -9.84 10.47
N ARG A 302 -6.11 -8.53 10.39
CA ARG A 302 -5.51 -7.88 9.21
C ARG A 302 -3.99 -8.07 9.15
N ALA A 303 -3.35 -8.36 10.28
CA ALA A 303 -1.92 -8.58 10.37
C ALA A 303 -1.43 -9.90 9.74
N HIS A 304 -2.31 -10.87 9.50
CA HIS A 304 -1.93 -12.24 9.09
C HIS A 304 -1.06 -12.32 7.82
N SER A 305 -1.17 -11.38 6.91
CA SER A 305 -0.35 -11.36 5.66
C SER A 305 0.71 -10.27 5.66
N ALA A 306 0.79 -9.48 6.72
CA ALA A 306 1.68 -8.33 6.80
C ALA A 306 3.15 -8.75 6.85
N LYS A 307 3.99 -8.01 6.15
CA LYS A 307 5.45 -8.13 6.15
C LYS A 307 6.05 -6.74 6.11
N LEU A 308 6.87 -6.41 7.08
CA LEU A 308 7.60 -5.15 7.11
C LEU A 308 9.03 -5.35 6.59
N ARG A 309 9.44 -4.52 5.63
CA ARG A 309 10.83 -4.41 5.17
C ARG A 309 11.38 -3.04 5.49
N VAL A 310 12.61 -3.00 5.97
CA VAL A 310 13.30 -1.76 6.37
C VAL A 310 14.67 -1.70 5.73
N ALA A 311 15.01 -0.53 5.21
CA ALA A 311 16.35 -0.22 4.72
C ALA A 311 16.80 1.16 5.23
N ARG A 312 18.12 1.35 5.31
CA ARG A 312 18.80 2.57 5.73
C ARG A 312 19.59 3.14 4.58
N LYS A 313 19.54 4.44 4.38
CA LYS A 313 20.40 5.16 3.44
C LYS A 313 21.85 5.19 3.95
N ILE A 314 22.79 4.77 3.14
CA ILE A 314 24.22 4.73 3.50
C ILE A 314 25.08 5.60 2.60
N HIS A 315 24.56 5.98 1.43
CA HIS A 315 25.27 6.80 0.46
C HIS A 315 24.30 7.71 -0.30
N LYS A 316 24.74 8.92 -0.69
CA LYS A 316 23.94 9.89 -1.47
C LYS A 316 23.69 9.44 -2.90
#